data_8e6b014cf702c2b28fbcaf72b8d58178
#
_entry.id   8e6b014cf702c2b28fbcaf72b8d58178
#
_cell.length_a   1.000
_cell.length_b   1.000
_cell.length_c   1.000
_cell.angle_alpha   90.00
_cell.angle_beta   90.00
_cell.angle_gamma   90.00
#
_symmetry.space_group_name_H-M   'P 1'
#
loop_
_entity.id
_entity.type
_entity.pdbx_description
1 polymer ?
#
loop_
_entity_poly.entity_id
_entity_poly.type
_entity_poly.pdbx_seq_one_letter_code
_entity_poly.pdbx_strand_id
1 'polypeptide(L)'
;MMRFRHVVAAIFALAGVGVTGLPAVAQEQIGAVSTTFRLMSPNDKVVIERYDDPKVENVSCYLSRAETGGWSGAMGLAEDPSRFSIACRAVGPVTMKGKIPTDKKGEVVFSEDTSIMFKELRISRFYDTQKNVLVYLVWSTKLIDGSPYNSISVVPLN
;
A
#
# COMPACT_ATOMS: atom_id res chain seq x y z
N MET A 1 -55.83 32.51 36.54
CA MET A 1 -55.85 31.53 35.44
C MET A 1 -54.48 31.50 34.78
N MET A 2 -53.68 30.54 35.17
CA MET A 2 -52.27 30.40 34.70
C MET A 2 -52.22 29.22 33.71
N ARG A 3 -51.88 29.50 32.40
CA ARG A 3 -51.79 28.48 31.35
C ARG A 3 -50.33 27.97 31.31
N PHE A 4 -50.13 26.71 31.69
CA PHE A 4 -48.87 25.97 31.49
C PHE A 4 -48.72 25.59 30.01
N ARG A 5 -47.64 26.07 29.36
CA ARG A 5 -47.27 25.65 28.02
C ARG A 5 -46.25 24.50 28.15
N HIS A 6 -46.64 23.30 27.72
CA HIS A 6 -45.75 22.16 27.62
C HIS A 6 -44.78 22.35 26.45
N VAL A 7 -43.50 22.37 26.77
CA VAL A 7 -42.40 22.33 25.77
C VAL A 7 -42.09 20.84 25.54
N VAL A 8 -42.41 20.39 24.32
CA VAL A 8 -42.04 19.03 23.86
C VAL A 8 -40.61 19.13 23.31
N ALA A 9 -39.66 18.51 24.02
CA ALA A 9 -38.29 18.36 23.55
C ALA A 9 -38.22 17.17 22.59
N ALA A 10 -37.95 17.46 21.29
CA ALA A 10 -37.68 16.43 20.29
C ALA A 10 -36.23 15.96 20.42
N ILE A 11 -36.03 14.70 20.80
CA ILE A 11 -34.74 14.06 20.85
C ILE A 11 -34.43 13.56 19.43
N PHE A 12 -33.46 14.22 18.75
CA PHE A 12 -32.90 13.73 17.51
C PHE A 12 -31.89 12.61 17.81
N ALA A 13 -32.26 11.37 17.53
CA ALA A 13 -31.34 10.24 17.53
C ALA A 13 -30.46 10.32 16.26
N LEU A 14 -29.17 10.71 16.41
CA LEU A 14 -28.18 10.56 15.36
C LEU A 14 -27.86 9.05 15.21
N ALA A 15 -28.36 8.44 14.15
CA ALA A 15 -27.93 7.13 13.70
C ALA A 15 -26.50 7.26 13.13
N GLY A 16 -25.51 6.84 13.91
CA GLY A 16 -24.12 6.75 13.47
C GLY A 16 -24.00 5.71 12.37
N VAL A 17 -23.76 6.16 11.12
CA VAL A 17 -23.38 5.28 10.01
C VAL A 17 -21.94 4.80 10.31
N GLY A 18 -21.83 3.55 10.75
CA GLY A 18 -20.54 2.88 10.92
C GLY A 18 -19.86 2.74 9.54
N VAL A 19 -18.86 3.55 9.27
CA VAL A 19 -17.97 3.35 8.13
C VAL A 19 -17.14 2.11 8.43
N THR A 20 -17.50 0.96 7.82
CA THR A 20 -16.66 -0.23 7.82
C THR A 20 -15.44 0.06 6.94
N GLY A 21 -14.37 0.57 7.54
CA GLY A 21 -13.09 0.71 6.88
C GLY A 21 -12.60 -0.65 6.41
N LEU A 22 -12.23 -0.77 5.13
CA LEU A 22 -11.50 -1.93 4.64
C LEU A 22 -10.23 -2.06 5.50
N PRO A 23 -9.80 -3.30 5.85
CA PRO A 23 -8.56 -3.47 6.58
C PRO A 23 -7.42 -2.87 5.74
N ALA A 24 -6.79 -1.82 6.27
CA ALA A 24 -5.56 -1.30 5.68
C ALA A 24 -4.55 -2.45 5.71
N VAL A 25 -4.00 -2.80 4.54
CA VAL A 25 -2.88 -3.74 4.47
C VAL A 25 -1.75 -3.13 5.29
N ALA A 26 -1.36 -3.81 6.36
CA ALA A 26 -0.33 -3.29 7.25
C ALA A 26 1.01 -3.31 6.51
N GLN A 27 1.51 -2.12 6.22
CA GLN A 27 2.88 -1.91 5.77
C GLN A 27 3.78 -1.84 7.01
N GLU A 28 4.84 -2.62 7.01
CA GLU A 28 5.84 -2.60 8.07
C GLU A 28 7.23 -2.31 7.50
N GLN A 29 7.86 -1.24 7.99
CA GLN A 29 9.25 -0.95 7.64
C GLN A 29 10.16 -1.93 8.38
N ILE A 30 10.86 -2.77 7.63
CA ILE A 30 11.81 -3.77 8.15
C ILE A 30 13.17 -3.15 8.45
N GLY A 31 13.57 -2.16 7.63
CA GLY A 31 14.85 -1.49 7.82
C GLY A 31 15.10 -0.38 6.82
N ALA A 32 16.19 0.33 7.02
CA ALA A 32 16.65 1.38 6.11
C ALA A 32 18.17 1.50 6.12
N VAL A 33 18.73 1.92 4.98
CA VAL A 33 20.15 2.24 4.83
C VAL A 33 20.27 3.68 4.34
N SER A 34 20.98 4.53 5.11
CA SER A 34 21.29 5.90 4.69
C SER A 34 22.26 5.87 3.51
N THR A 35 21.96 6.65 2.48
CA THR A 35 22.78 6.76 1.28
C THR A 35 23.57 8.07 1.20
N THR A 36 23.20 9.05 2.05
CA THR A 36 23.91 10.32 2.17
C THR A 36 24.20 10.61 3.65
N PHE A 37 25.07 11.58 3.91
CA PHE A 37 25.31 12.14 5.25
C PHE A 37 24.98 13.63 5.24
N ARG A 38 24.05 14.07 6.06
CA ARG A 38 23.65 15.46 6.25
C ARG A 38 23.72 15.81 7.73
N LEU A 39 24.44 16.89 8.08
CA LEU A 39 24.65 17.29 9.48
C LEU A 39 23.38 17.85 10.15
N MET A 40 22.48 18.50 9.40
CA MET A 40 21.37 19.28 9.97
C MET A 40 19.99 18.90 9.42
N SER A 41 19.90 17.81 8.67
CA SER A 41 18.62 17.34 8.10
C SER A 41 18.65 15.83 7.90
N PRO A 42 17.48 15.15 7.78
CA PRO A 42 17.42 13.72 7.49
C PRO A 42 18.22 13.34 6.23
N ASN A 43 18.89 12.19 6.27
CA ASN A 43 19.62 11.64 5.12
C ASN A 43 18.66 11.06 4.09
N ASP A 44 19.12 11.04 2.81
CA ASP A 44 18.51 10.16 1.83
C ASP A 44 18.77 8.70 2.23
N LYS A 45 17.81 7.82 2.00
CA LYS A 45 17.88 6.43 2.43
C LYS A 45 17.21 5.49 1.44
N VAL A 46 17.58 4.22 1.49
CA VAL A 46 16.81 3.14 0.91
C VAL A 46 16.08 2.43 2.04
N VAL A 47 14.77 2.32 1.95
CA VAL A 47 13.93 1.62 2.91
C VAL A 47 13.53 0.25 2.38
N ILE A 48 13.32 -0.69 3.30
CA ILE A 48 12.75 -2.01 3.02
C ILE A 48 11.46 -2.12 3.80
N GLU A 49 10.38 -2.41 3.10
CA GLU A 49 9.02 -2.51 3.63
C GLU A 49 8.44 -3.88 3.30
N ARG A 50 7.65 -4.42 4.23
CA ARG A 50 6.92 -5.67 4.05
C ARG A 50 5.44 -5.39 3.88
N TYR A 51 4.83 -6.13 2.95
CA TYR A 51 3.39 -6.19 2.73
C TYR A 51 2.95 -7.63 2.74
N ASP A 52 1.90 -7.94 3.48
CA ASP A 52 1.27 -9.25 3.45
C ASP A 52 0.04 -9.20 2.54
N ASP A 53 -0.15 -10.24 1.73
CA ASP A 53 -1.31 -10.28 0.82
C ASP A 53 -2.61 -10.39 1.62
N PRO A 54 -3.59 -9.50 1.42
CA PRO A 54 -4.83 -9.49 2.21
C PRO A 54 -5.74 -10.70 1.96
N LYS A 55 -5.57 -11.40 0.82
CA LYS A 55 -6.40 -12.54 0.42
C LYS A 55 -5.64 -13.86 0.30
N VAL A 56 -4.33 -13.84 0.51
CA VAL A 56 -3.50 -15.04 0.42
C VAL A 56 -2.62 -15.13 1.66
N GLU A 57 -2.93 -16.08 2.52
CA GLU A 57 -2.15 -16.31 3.74
C GLU A 57 -0.75 -16.79 3.43
N ASN A 58 0.19 -16.39 4.26
CA ASN A 58 1.60 -16.77 4.19
C ASN A 58 2.28 -16.37 2.87
N VAL A 59 1.81 -15.30 2.23
CA VAL A 59 2.54 -14.64 1.16
C VAL A 59 2.90 -13.24 1.60
N SER A 60 4.20 -12.97 1.68
CA SER A 60 4.76 -11.67 2.03
C SER A 60 5.59 -11.14 0.88
N CYS A 61 5.41 -9.85 0.57
CA CYS A 61 6.18 -9.11 -0.41
C CYS A 61 7.10 -8.12 0.30
N TYR A 62 8.35 -8.08 -0.09
CA TYR A 62 9.34 -7.10 0.37
C TYR A 62 9.62 -6.13 -0.74
N LEU A 63 9.44 -4.85 -0.46
CA LEU A 63 9.67 -3.75 -1.37
C LEU A 63 10.89 -2.96 -0.89
N SER A 64 11.84 -2.67 -1.77
CA SER A 64 12.85 -1.66 -1.51
C SER A 64 12.61 -0.45 -2.38
N ARG A 65 12.68 0.75 -1.78
CA ARG A 65 12.56 2.03 -2.48
C ARG A 65 13.48 3.07 -1.87
N ALA A 66 13.87 4.05 -2.69
CA ALA A 66 14.62 5.20 -2.18
C ALA A 66 13.64 6.25 -1.64
N GLU A 67 14.01 6.87 -0.53
CA GLU A 67 13.36 8.04 0.05
C GLU A 67 14.32 9.21 0.09
N THR A 68 13.83 10.38 -0.34
CA THR A 68 14.56 11.63 -0.31
C THR A 68 14.52 12.23 1.08
N GLY A 69 15.70 12.51 1.62
CA GLY A 69 15.86 13.18 2.91
C GLY A 69 15.76 14.72 2.79
N GLY A 70 16.43 15.41 3.71
CA GLY A 70 16.40 16.86 3.82
C GLY A 70 15.12 17.38 4.49
N TRP A 71 14.99 18.69 4.60
CA TRP A 71 13.80 19.31 5.20
C TRP A 71 12.56 19.11 4.34
N SER A 72 12.70 19.12 3.01
CA SER A 72 11.61 18.85 2.07
C SER A 72 11.09 17.41 2.19
N GLY A 73 11.99 16.43 2.37
CA GLY A 73 11.61 15.03 2.62
C GLY A 73 10.89 14.87 3.97
N ALA A 74 11.44 15.48 5.03
CA ALA A 74 10.83 15.44 6.36
C ALA A 74 9.42 16.07 6.40
N MET A 75 9.13 17.05 5.54
CA MET A 75 7.81 17.67 5.41
C MET A 75 6.91 16.98 4.37
N GLY A 76 7.35 15.87 3.75
CA GLY A 76 6.61 15.19 2.70
C GLY A 76 6.50 15.96 1.38
N LEU A 77 7.33 16.99 1.18
CA LEU A 77 7.33 17.86 -0.01
C LEU A 77 8.33 17.39 -1.08
N ALA A 78 9.25 16.48 -0.72
CA ALA A 78 10.20 15.96 -1.68
C ALA A 78 9.53 14.89 -2.54
N GLU A 79 9.95 14.84 -3.80
CA GLU A 79 9.56 13.77 -4.70
C GLU A 79 10.52 12.59 -4.54
N ASP A 80 10.04 11.47 -4.02
CA ASP A 80 10.82 10.26 -3.92
C ASP A 80 11.13 9.67 -5.30
N PRO A 81 12.34 9.11 -5.49
CA PRO A 81 12.67 8.42 -6.73
C PRO A 81 11.70 7.28 -7.01
N SER A 82 11.22 7.18 -8.27
CA SER A 82 10.28 6.11 -8.66
C SER A 82 10.97 4.76 -8.90
N ARG A 83 12.18 4.57 -8.38
CA ARG A 83 12.92 3.31 -8.51
C ARG A 83 12.66 2.43 -7.30
N PHE A 84 12.17 1.24 -7.56
CA PHE A 84 11.84 0.25 -6.54
C PHE A 84 12.07 -1.16 -7.07
N SER A 85 12.13 -2.12 -6.16
CA SER A 85 12.22 -3.54 -6.48
C SER A 85 11.31 -4.32 -5.54
N ILE A 86 10.74 -5.42 -6.01
CA ILE A 86 9.86 -6.28 -5.23
C ILE A 86 10.35 -7.72 -5.22
N ALA A 87 10.26 -8.36 -4.06
CA ALA A 87 10.47 -9.80 -3.89
C ALA A 87 9.34 -10.37 -3.03
N CYS A 88 8.48 -11.20 -3.61
CA CYS A 88 7.42 -11.88 -2.87
C CYS A 88 7.78 -13.36 -2.70
N ARG A 89 7.37 -13.93 -1.57
CA ARG A 89 7.58 -15.36 -1.30
C ARG A 89 6.54 -15.92 -0.35
N ALA A 90 6.35 -17.22 -0.45
CA ALA A 90 5.66 -17.97 0.59
C ALA A 90 6.54 -18.05 1.85
N VAL A 91 5.97 -17.68 2.99
CA VAL A 91 6.61 -17.76 4.33
C VAL A 91 6.01 -18.90 5.18
N GLY A 92 5.16 -19.71 4.58
CA GLY A 92 4.47 -20.85 5.15
C GLY A 92 3.55 -21.50 4.11
N PRO A 93 2.69 -22.46 4.50
CA PRO A 93 1.67 -23.03 3.61
C PRO A 93 0.74 -21.96 3.06
N VAL A 94 0.66 -21.84 1.74
CA VAL A 94 -0.15 -20.82 1.08
C VAL A 94 -1.62 -21.23 1.07
N THR A 95 -2.49 -20.35 1.57
CA THR A 95 -3.94 -20.55 1.61
C THR A 95 -4.67 -19.33 1.05
N MET A 96 -5.56 -19.54 0.08
CA MET A 96 -6.41 -18.47 -0.46
C MET A 96 -7.62 -18.26 0.45
N LYS A 97 -7.81 -17.03 0.97
CA LYS A 97 -8.95 -16.64 1.82
C LYS A 97 -10.25 -16.35 1.05
N GLY A 98 -10.21 -16.43 -0.27
CA GLY A 98 -11.35 -16.13 -1.12
C GLY A 98 -11.05 -16.30 -2.60
N LYS A 99 -11.99 -15.86 -3.42
CA LYS A 99 -11.84 -15.93 -4.88
C LYS A 99 -10.76 -14.94 -5.34
N ILE A 100 -9.73 -15.45 -5.97
CA ILE A 100 -8.70 -14.66 -6.65
C ILE A 100 -9.14 -14.47 -8.11
N PRO A 101 -9.20 -13.23 -8.62
CA PRO A 101 -9.48 -13.00 -10.03
C PRO A 101 -8.46 -13.70 -10.95
N THR A 102 -8.97 -14.29 -12.02
CA THR A 102 -8.16 -14.99 -13.06
C THR A 102 -8.13 -14.23 -14.37
N ASP A 103 -8.70 -13.04 -14.39
CA ASP A 103 -8.70 -12.19 -15.58
C ASP A 103 -7.32 -11.51 -15.77
N LYS A 104 -7.11 -10.98 -16.97
CA LYS A 104 -5.84 -10.33 -17.33
C LYS A 104 -5.64 -8.93 -16.75
N LYS A 105 -6.62 -8.41 -16.00
CA LYS A 105 -6.52 -7.09 -15.37
C LYS A 105 -5.77 -7.14 -14.04
N GLY A 106 -5.82 -8.31 -13.37
CA GLY A 106 -5.28 -8.47 -12.03
C GLY A 106 -6.09 -7.72 -10.96
N GLU A 107 -5.65 -7.82 -9.73
CA GLU A 107 -6.24 -7.13 -8.58
C GLU A 107 -5.20 -6.27 -7.89
N VAL A 108 -5.49 -4.99 -7.68
CA VAL A 108 -4.63 -4.14 -6.85
C VAL A 108 -4.78 -4.58 -5.41
N VAL A 109 -3.71 -5.09 -4.83
CA VAL A 109 -3.66 -5.60 -3.45
C VAL A 109 -3.04 -4.61 -2.47
N PHE A 110 -2.32 -3.62 -2.99
CA PHE A 110 -1.74 -2.54 -2.23
C PHE A 110 -1.63 -1.27 -3.08
N SER A 111 -1.87 -0.10 -2.45
CA SER A 111 -1.66 1.22 -3.05
C SER A 111 -1.19 2.19 -1.98
N GLU A 112 -0.17 2.97 -2.28
CA GLU A 112 0.38 4.01 -1.42
C GLU A 112 0.63 5.29 -2.21
N ASP A 113 0.21 6.43 -1.64
CA ASP A 113 0.54 7.75 -2.15
C ASP A 113 1.97 8.11 -1.74
N THR A 114 2.89 8.17 -2.69
CA THR A 114 4.31 8.43 -2.44
C THR A 114 4.70 9.90 -2.60
N SER A 115 3.77 10.78 -2.97
CA SER A 115 4.00 12.23 -3.01
C SER A 115 2.68 13.02 -3.03
N ILE A 116 2.75 14.29 -2.60
CA ILE A 116 1.64 15.27 -2.68
C ILE A 116 1.21 15.54 -4.14
N MET A 117 2.03 15.21 -5.13
CA MET A 117 1.82 15.48 -6.55
C MET A 117 1.36 14.24 -7.35
N PHE A 118 0.40 13.47 -6.82
CA PHE A 118 -0.31 12.41 -7.56
C PHE A 118 0.53 11.21 -8.02
N LYS A 119 1.59 10.87 -7.29
CA LYS A 119 2.37 9.68 -7.56
C LYS A 119 1.93 8.56 -6.61
N GLU A 120 1.40 7.50 -7.18
CA GLU A 120 1.04 6.29 -6.44
C GLU A 120 1.99 5.15 -6.78
N LEU A 121 2.33 4.38 -5.77
CA LEU A 121 2.92 3.06 -5.89
C LEU A 121 1.82 2.03 -5.71
N ARG A 122 1.69 1.09 -6.65
CA ARG A 122 0.68 0.04 -6.61
C ARG A 122 1.31 -1.34 -6.76
N ILE A 123 0.77 -2.31 -6.03
CA ILE A 123 1.06 -3.73 -6.23
C ILE A 123 -0.21 -4.39 -6.74
N SER A 124 -0.12 -4.99 -7.93
CA SER A 124 -1.19 -5.78 -8.55
C SER A 124 -0.83 -7.25 -8.52
N ARG A 125 -1.78 -8.09 -8.12
CA ARG A 125 -1.66 -9.55 -8.14
C ARG A 125 -2.40 -10.14 -9.33
N PHE A 126 -1.77 -11.08 -10.01
CA PHE A 126 -2.33 -11.90 -11.07
C PHE A 126 -2.21 -13.37 -10.69
N TYR A 127 -3.15 -14.17 -11.13
CA TYR A 127 -3.10 -15.62 -10.94
C TYR A 127 -2.92 -16.31 -12.29
N ASP A 128 -1.73 -16.85 -12.52
CA ASP A 128 -1.48 -17.77 -13.64
C ASP A 128 -1.93 -19.17 -13.26
N THR A 129 -3.15 -19.53 -13.67
CA THR A 129 -3.76 -20.83 -13.38
C THR A 129 -3.08 -21.97 -14.10
N GLN A 130 -2.37 -21.73 -15.22
CA GLN A 130 -1.68 -22.78 -15.97
C GLN A 130 -0.41 -23.24 -15.26
N LYS A 131 0.28 -22.31 -14.62
CA LYS A 131 1.51 -22.57 -13.86
C LYS A 131 1.30 -22.70 -12.38
N ASN A 132 0.06 -22.45 -11.92
CA ASN A 132 -0.31 -22.44 -10.50
C ASN A 132 0.60 -21.51 -9.67
N VAL A 133 0.77 -20.25 -10.15
CA VAL A 133 1.60 -19.26 -9.49
C VAL A 133 0.87 -17.92 -9.37
N LEU A 134 1.18 -17.17 -8.32
CA LEU A 134 0.80 -15.77 -8.20
C LEU A 134 1.92 -14.88 -8.72
N VAL A 135 1.56 -13.91 -9.53
CA VAL A 135 2.49 -12.89 -10.05
C VAL A 135 2.13 -11.56 -9.41
N TYR A 136 3.08 -10.94 -8.75
CA TYR A 136 2.97 -9.61 -8.15
C TYR A 136 3.73 -8.60 -9.01
N LEU A 137 3.02 -7.61 -9.52
CA LEU A 137 3.57 -6.49 -10.27
C LEU A 137 3.51 -5.24 -9.41
N VAL A 138 4.66 -4.69 -9.03
CA VAL A 138 4.74 -3.34 -8.47
C VAL A 138 4.96 -2.35 -9.61
N TRP A 139 4.23 -1.23 -9.60
CA TRP A 139 4.31 -0.23 -10.63
C TRP A 139 3.96 1.17 -10.09
N SER A 140 4.53 2.19 -10.71
CA SER A 140 4.25 3.60 -10.39
C SER A 140 3.29 4.20 -11.41
N THR A 141 2.36 5.03 -10.96
CA THR A 141 1.50 5.80 -11.88
C THR A 141 2.25 6.94 -12.56
N LYS A 142 3.45 7.31 -12.06
CA LYS A 142 4.30 8.30 -12.71
C LYS A 142 5.04 7.70 -13.92
N LEU A 143 4.96 8.41 -15.05
CA LEU A 143 5.76 8.07 -16.23
C LEU A 143 7.17 8.66 -16.09
N ILE A 144 8.18 7.84 -16.37
CA ILE A 144 9.58 8.24 -16.48
C ILE A 144 10.02 7.89 -17.90
N ASP A 145 10.49 8.88 -18.65
CA ASP A 145 10.85 8.71 -20.06
C ASP A 145 9.75 8.05 -20.90
N GLY A 146 8.49 8.40 -20.61
CA GLY A 146 7.30 7.88 -21.29
C GLY A 146 6.83 6.49 -20.86
N SER A 147 7.44 5.87 -19.83
CA SER A 147 7.08 4.56 -19.31
C SER A 147 6.94 4.54 -17.79
N PRO A 148 5.96 3.80 -17.20
CA PRO A 148 5.92 3.60 -15.76
C PRO A 148 7.05 2.65 -15.33
N TYR A 149 7.72 3.01 -14.23
CA TYR A 149 8.67 2.10 -13.61
C TYR A 149 7.93 0.90 -13.01
N ASN A 150 8.45 -0.31 -13.20
CA ASN A 150 7.80 -1.53 -12.72
C ASN A 150 8.81 -2.64 -12.40
N SER A 151 8.37 -3.61 -11.59
CA SER A 151 9.11 -4.82 -11.24
C SER A 151 8.14 -5.94 -10.92
N ILE A 152 8.52 -7.19 -11.15
CA ILE A 152 7.67 -8.35 -10.87
C ILE A 152 8.32 -9.33 -9.91
N SER A 153 7.48 -10.09 -9.19
CA SER A 153 7.86 -11.26 -8.41
C SER A 153 6.83 -12.37 -8.58
N VAL A 154 7.28 -13.61 -8.53
CA VAL A 154 6.42 -14.79 -8.75
C VAL A 154 6.49 -15.70 -7.53
N VAL A 155 5.32 -16.15 -7.05
CA VAL A 155 5.17 -17.04 -5.91
C VAL A 155 4.46 -18.32 -6.34
N PRO A 156 5.13 -19.49 -6.32
CA PRO A 156 4.48 -20.78 -6.52
C PRO A 156 3.45 -21.08 -5.43
N LEU A 157 2.37 -21.79 -5.79
CA LEU A 157 1.29 -22.20 -4.88
C LEU A 157 1.38 -23.69 -4.47
N ASN A 158 2.47 -24.33 -4.76
CA ASN A 158 2.70 -25.75 -4.43
C ASN A 158 3.43 -25.89 -3.12
#